data_06bbefd7ca60939316dd70eb06b8f95c
#
_entry.id   06bbefd7ca60939316dd70eb06b8f95c
#
_cell.length_a   1.000
_cell.length_b   1.000
_cell.length_c   1.000
_cell.angle_alpha   90.00
_cell.angle_beta   90.00
_cell.angle_gamma   90.00
#
_symmetry.space_group_name_H-M   'P 1'
#
loop_
_entity.id
_entity.type
_entity.pdbx_description
1 polymer ?
#
loop_
_entity_poly.entity_id
_entity_poly.type
_entity_poly.pdbx_seq_one_letter_code
_entity_poly.pdbx_strand_id
1 'polypeptide(L)'
;HPEKLSEQELLHLAAHVERYSTHPIALALRMAYTDEKDNCTVEDIQETAGQGITATVNNQKVSVGNSRLMATLNIILPTCERCASHVGTIVHVAIDGEYAGHIVISDQLKADAVKAIESLKQLGVSKTVMLSGDKREVVEQIAEQTKVTEYYAELLPADKVSHIERLIAEKNTDETIAFVGDGINDAPVLARADVGIAMGALGSDAAIEAADVVLMDDKPSKIALAIELSRRTIFIAKENAWFAIGIKVAVLLLATFGMASMGLAVFADVGVMVLAVLNAMRAR
;
A
#
# COMPACT_ATOMS: atom_id res chain seq x y z
N HIS A 1 -18.68 18.12 8.80
CA HIS A 1 -19.68 18.49 9.81
C HIS A 1 -19.95 19.99 9.71
N PRO A 2 -20.97 20.38 8.96
CA PRO A 2 -21.39 21.78 8.83
C PRO A 2 -22.19 22.24 10.05
N GLU A 3 -22.12 23.53 10.35
CA GLU A 3 -23.00 24.17 11.34
C GLU A 3 -24.16 24.95 10.71
N LYS A 4 -23.88 25.61 9.59
CA LYS A 4 -24.84 26.52 8.92
C LYS A 4 -25.08 26.17 7.44
N LEU A 5 -24.27 25.30 6.85
CA LEU A 5 -24.29 24.95 5.43
C LEU A 5 -24.60 23.44 5.28
N SER A 6 -24.89 23.00 4.06
CA SER A 6 -24.88 21.58 3.75
C SER A 6 -23.45 21.03 3.68
N GLU A 7 -23.30 19.71 3.81
CA GLU A 7 -21.98 19.06 3.68
C GLU A 7 -21.36 19.31 2.30
N GLN A 8 -22.17 19.34 1.25
CA GLN A 8 -21.71 19.59 -0.11
C GLN A 8 -21.24 21.04 -0.30
N GLU A 9 -21.94 22.03 0.25
CA GLU A 9 -21.53 23.42 0.18
C GLU A 9 -20.24 23.69 0.97
N LEU A 10 -20.07 23.06 2.13
CA LEU A 10 -18.85 23.18 2.92
C LEU A 10 -17.64 22.58 2.18
N LEU A 11 -17.82 21.39 1.58
CA LEU A 11 -16.78 20.74 0.78
C LEU A 11 -16.45 21.53 -0.47
N HIS A 12 -17.46 22.07 -1.16
CA HIS A 12 -17.33 22.92 -2.33
C HIS A 12 -16.43 24.13 -2.06
N LEU A 13 -16.76 24.92 -1.04
CA LEU A 13 -15.97 26.09 -0.67
C LEU A 13 -14.53 25.74 -0.28
N ALA A 14 -14.34 24.68 0.51
CA ALA A 14 -13.02 24.22 0.91
C ALA A 14 -12.18 23.77 -0.30
N ALA A 15 -12.77 23.00 -1.23
CA ALA A 15 -12.08 22.54 -2.43
C ALA A 15 -11.64 23.69 -3.36
N HIS A 16 -12.46 24.74 -3.47
CA HIS A 16 -12.12 25.92 -4.28
C HIS A 16 -10.98 26.73 -3.68
N VAL A 17 -10.98 26.97 -2.37
CA VAL A 17 -9.90 27.67 -1.66
C VAL A 17 -8.58 26.90 -1.79
N GLU A 18 -8.63 25.60 -1.60
CA GLU A 18 -7.45 24.70 -1.66
C GLU A 18 -6.99 24.37 -3.10
N ARG A 19 -7.70 24.84 -4.13
CA ARG A 19 -7.36 24.55 -5.54
C ARG A 19 -5.94 24.95 -5.92
N TYR A 20 -5.41 25.96 -5.28
CA TYR A 20 -4.09 26.54 -5.56
C TYR A 20 -2.98 26.00 -4.64
N SER A 21 -3.32 25.17 -3.67
CA SER A 21 -2.34 24.52 -2.78
C SER A 21 -1.82 23.21 -3.36
N THR A 22 -0.55 22.94 -3.12
CA THR A 22 0.10 21.65 -3.43
C THR A 22 0.09 20.68 -2.25
N HIS A 23 -0.52 21.05 -1.14
CA HIS A 23 -0.56 20.25 0.07
C HIS A 23 -1.40 18.97 -0.13
N PRO A 24 -1.02 17.80 0.46
CA PRO A 24 -1.80 16.55 0.35
C PRO A 24 -3.27 16.70 0.77
N ILE A 25 -3.56 17.52 1.78
CA ILE A 25 -4.92 17.85 2.23
C ILE A 25 -5.74 18.51 1.11
N ALA A 26 -5.13 19.43 0.38
CA ALA A 26 -5.77 20.09 -0.76
C ALA A 26 -6.12 19.10 -1.87
N LEU A 27 -5.23 18.14 -2.13
CA LEU A 27 -5.51 17.09 -3.11
C LEU A 27 -6.69 16.23 -2.66
N ALA A 28 -6.75 15.83 -1.39
CA ALA A 28 -7.85 15.05 -0.84
C ALA A 28 -9.20 15.76 -0.95
N LEU A 29 -9.25 17.06 -0.63
CA LEU A 29 -10.46 17.89 -0.75
C LEU A 29 -10.94 18.00 -2.21
N ARG A 30 -10.01 18.22 -3.15
CA ARG A 30 -10.33 18.28 -4.58
C ARG A 30 -10.83 16.93 -5.13
N MET A 31 -10.23 15.82 -4.70
CA MET A 31 -10.70 14.50 -5.11
C MET A 31 -12.08 14.14 -4.54
N ALA A 32 -12.41 14.66 -3.38
CA ALA A 32 -13.72 14.46 -2.77
C ALA A 32 -14.83 15.33 -3.45
N TYR A 33 -14.45 16.46 -4.03
CA TYR A 33 -15.36 17.33 -4.79
C TYR A 33 -15.16 17.12 -6.29
N THR A 34 -16.09 16.43 -6.93
CA THR A 34 -15.96 15.98 -8.33
C THR A 34 -16.59 16.95 -9.36
N ASP A 35 -17.33 17.97 -8.92
CA ASP A 35 -18.04 18.89 -9.82
C ASP A 35 -17.20 20.15 -10.11
N GLU A 36 -16.18 20.00 -10.99
CA GLU A 36 -15.23 21.07 -11.35
C GLU A 36 -15.79 22.13 -12.32
N LYS A 37 -17.04 22.02 -12.75
CA LYS A 37 -17.60 22.86 -13.83
C LYS A 37 -18.40 24.08 -13.33
N ASP A 38 -18.30 24.41 -12.07
CA ASP A 38 -18.93 25.60 -11.56
C ASP A 38 -18.12 26.88 -11.91
N ASN A 39 -18.84 27.98 -12.13
CA ASN A 39 -18.26 29.27 -12.50
C ASN A 39 -17.85 30.09 -11.26
N CYS A 40 -17.31 29.44 -10.22
CA CYS A 40 -16.87 30.16 -9.02
C CYS A 40 -15.62 31.01 -9.30
N THR A 41 -15.67 32.28 -8.91
CA THR A 41 -14.50 33.17 -8.90
C THR A 41 -13.75 33.00 -7.59
N VAL A 42 -12.44 32.81 -7.67
CA VAL A 42 -11.56 32.74 -6.48
C VAL A 42 -10.51 33.84 -6.60
N GLU A 43 -10.52 34.77 -5.66
CA GLU A 43 -9.65 35.95 -5.63
C GLU A 43 -8.96 36.08 -4.25
N ASP A 44 -7.98 36.98 -4.15
CA ASP A 44 -7.29 37.34 -2.89
C ASP A 44 -6.73 36.14 -2.10
N ILE A 45 -6.10 35.21 -2.79
CA ILE A 45 -5.57 33.98 -2.18
C ILE A 45 -4.34 34.29 -1.31
N GLN A 46 -4.43 34.00 -0.03
CA GLN A 46 -3.35 34.15 0.95
C GLN A 46 -3.09 32.83 1.66
N GLU A 47 -1.92 32.24 1.40
CA GLU A 47 -1.47 31.04 2.10
C GLU A 47 -0.64 31.43 3.32
N THR A 48 -1.00 30.88 4.48
CA THR A 48 -0.22 30.98 5.72
C THR A 48 0.47 29.66 5.98
N ALA A 49 1.80 29.65 5.84
CA ALA A 49 2.61 28.42 5.93
C ALA A 49 2.33 27.63 7.23
N GLY A 50 1.98 26.35 7.09
CA GLY A 50 1.67 25.46 8.19
C GLY A 50 0.37 25.74 8.95
N GLN A 51 -0.49 26.64 8.45
CA GLN A 51 -1.77 26.96 9.08
C GLN A 51 -2.96 26.73 8.14
N GLY A 52 -2.88 27.17 6.86
CA GLY A 52 -3.95 27.03 5.88
C GLY A 52 -4.03 28.18 4.90
N ILE A 53 -5.15 28.32 4.22
CA ILE A 53 -5.40 29.29 3.14
C ILE A 53 -6.65 30.11 3.43
N THR A 54 -6.61 31.37 3.06
CA THR A 54 -7.76 32.28 3.01
C THR A 54 -7.91 32.82 1.58
N ALA A 55 -9.12 32.81 1.05
CA ALA A 55 -9.42 33.35 -0.28
C ALA A 55 -10.83 33.92 -0.29
N THR A 56 -11.12 34.77 -1.29
CA THR A 56 -12.45 35.25 -1.58
C THR A 56 -13.10 34.40 -2.65
N VAL A 57 -14.16 33.68 -2.30
CA VAL A 57 -14.92 32.80 -3.21
C VAL A 57 -16.31 33.44 -3.41
N ASN A 58 -16.65 33.84 -4.63
CA ASN A 58 -17.93 34.47 -4.95
C ASN A 58 -18.28 35.62 -3.98
N ASN A 59 -17.35 36.54 -3.71
CA ASN A 59 -17.47 37.65 -2.78
C ASN A 59 -17.58 37.28 -1.28
N GLN A 60 -17.40 36.02 -0.89
CA GLN A 60 -17.34 35.59 0.50
C GLN A 60 -15.90 35.29 0.88
N LYS A 61 -15.44 35.78 2.01
CA LYS A 61 -14.10 35.48 2.52
C LYS A 61 -14.09 34.10 3.19
N VAL A 62 -13.47 33.14 2.57
CA VAL A 62 -13.41 31.75 3.05
C VAL A 62 -12.01 31.45 3.55
N SER A 63 -11.91 30.93 4.76
CA SER A 63 -10.65 30.48 5.37
C SER A 63 -10.70 28.99 5.66
N VAL A 64 -9.70 28.26 5.18
CA VAL A 64 -9.59 26.80 5.31
C VAL A 64 -8.24 26.46 5.94
N GLY A 65 -8.23 25.72 7.03
CA GLY A 65 -6.99 25.37 7.70
C GLY A 65 -7.14 24.70 9.05
N ASN A 66 -6.03 24.64 9.79
CA ASN A 66 -6.00 24.03 11.11
C ASN A 66 -6.48 24.98 12.22
N SER A 67 -6.49 24.48 13.47
CA SER A 67 -6.90 25.26 14.65
C SER A 67 -6.05 26.52 14.88
N ARG A 68 -4.78 26.53 14.42
CA ARG A 68 -3.91 27.72 14.53
C ARG A 68 -4.37 28.84 13.63
N LEU A 69 -4.80 28.54 12.39
CA LEU A 69 -5.38 29.56 11.51
C LEU A 69 -6.62 30.16 12.14
N MET A 70 -7.53 29.35 12.68
CA MET A 70 -8.75 29.82 13.32
C MET A 70 -8.45 30.71 14.53
N ALA A 71 -7.48 30.35 15.33
CA ALA A 71 -7.01 31.17 16.46
C ALA A 71 -6.42 32.52 15.98
N THR A 72 -5.63 32.54 14.91
CA THR A 72 -5.08 33.76 14.30
C THR A 72 -6.18 34.70 13.80
N LEU A 73 -7.28 34.12 13.32
CA LEU A 73 -8.46 34.90 12.85
C LEU A 73 -9.45 35.20 13.97
N ASN A 74 -9.15 34.89 15.24
CA ASN A 74 -10.02 35.04 16.41
C ASN A 74 -11.37 34.31 16.27
N ILE A 75 -11.39 33.17 15.59
CA ILE A 75 -12.57 32.35 15.40
C ILE A 75 -12.61 31.27 16.51
N ILE A 76 -13.73 31.23 17.23
CA ILE A 76 -13.96 30.27 18.31
C ILE A 76 -14.36 28.91 17.71
N LEU A 77 -13.61 27.87 18.01
CA LEU A 77 -13.92 26.51 17.57
C LEU A 77 -14.90 25.86 18.54
N PRO A 78 -16.04 25.35 18.06
CA PRO A 78 -16.94 24.56 18.89
C PRO A 78 -16.32 23.18 19.22
N THR A 79 -16.61 22.66 20.39
CA THR A 79 -16.26 21.29 20.77
C THR A 79 -17.18 20.31 20.04
N CYS A 80 -16.60 19.46 19.17
CA CYS A 80 -17.34 18.42 18.49
C CYS A 80 -17.09 17.07 19.15
N GLU A 81 -18.03 16.59 19.96
CA GLU A 81 -17.92 15.27 20.63
C GLU A 81 -17.86 14.11 19.63
N ARG A 82 -18.56 14.20 18.50
CA ARG A 82 -18.51 13.18 17.43
C ARG A 82 -17.15 13.06 16.76
N CYS A 83 -16.36 14.13 16.74
CA CYS A 83 -15.04 14.12 16.11
C CYS A 83 -13.92 13.81 17.08
N ALA A 84 -14.18 13.84 18.38
CA ALA A 84 -13.22 13.44 19.42
C ALA A 84 -12.81 11.97 19.30
N SER A 85 -13.68 11.12 18.73
CA SER A 85 -13.44 9.69 18.51
C SER A 85 -12.95 9.36 17.09
N HIS A 86 -12.88 10.34 16.16
CA HIS A 86 -12.43 10.10 14.80
C HIS A 86 -10.93 10.36 14.66
N VAL A 87 -10.24 9.37 14.19
CA VAL A 87 -8.81 9.47 13.89
C VAL A 87 -8.65 10.06 12.48
N GLY A 88 -8.14 11.29 12.40
CA GLY A 88 -7.96 11.98 11.12
C GLY A 88 -7.47 13.41 11.31
N THR A 89 -7.13 14.06 10.21
CA THR A 89 -6.78 15.49 10.17
C THR A 89 -8.05 16.32 10.07
N ILE A 90 -8.28 17.17 11.06
CA ILE A 90 -9.42 18.09 11.06
C ILE A 90 -9.03 19.36 10.32
N VAL A 91 -9.78 19.70 9.28
CA VAL A 91 -9.68 20.94 8.51
C VAL A 91 -10.89 21.80 8.84
N HIS A 92 -10.65 22.93 9.46
CA HIS A 92 -11.70 23.90 9.82
C HIS A 92 -11.98 24.85 8.67
N VAL A 93 -13.24 25.20 8.51
CA VAL A 93 -13.71 26.16 7.50
C VAL A 93 -14.43 27.30 8.19
N ALA A 94 -14.09 28.52 7.82
CA ALA A 94 -14.74 29.72 8.28
C ALA A 94 -15.12 30.62 7.10
N ILE A 95 -16.24 31.32 7.20
CA ILE A 95 -16.78 32.22 6.17
C ILE A 95 -17.06 33.56 6.81
N ASP A 96 -16.55 34.63 6.22
CA ASP A 96 -16.68 36.00 6.68
C ASP A 96 -16.36 36.22 8.17
N GLY A 97 -15.39 35.46 8.69
CA GLY A 97 -14.95 35.49 10.07
C GLY A 97 -15.79 34.68 11.06
N GLU A 98 -16.81 33.97 10.59
CA GLU A 98 -17.59 33.05 11.41
C GLU A 98 -17.26 31.60 11.11
N TYR A 99 -17.28 30.74 12.13
CA TYR A 99 -17.07 29.31 11.97
C TYR A 99 -18.22 28.69 11.18
N ALA A 100 -17.91 28.02 10.06
CA ALA A 100 -18.87 27.37 9.19
C ALA A 100 -18.96 25.86 9.38
N GLY A 101 -17.87 25.24 9.83
CA GLY A 101 -17.81 23.80 10.05
C GLY A 101 -16.40 23.25 9.93
N HIS A 102 -16.28 21.92 9.91
CA HIS A 102 -15.00 21.24 9.68
C HIS A 102 -15.17 19.99 8.83
N ILE A 103 -14.09 19.64 8.17
CA ILE A 103 -13.96 18.44 7.34
C ILE A 103 -12.91 17.53 8.01
N VAL A 104 -13.23 16.27 8.20
CA VAL A 104 -12.28 15.27 8.72
C VAL A 104 -11.71 14.51 7.53
N ILE A 105 -10.40 14.61 7.34
CA ILE A 105 -9.67 13.84 6.34
C ILE A 105 -8.99 12.69 7.07
N SER A 106 -9.35 11.49 6.72
CA SER A 106 -8.75 10.27 7.26
C SER A 106 -8.31 9.35 6.12
N ASP A 107 -7.22 8.67 6.32
CA ASP A 107 -6.80 7.63 5.41
C ASP A 107 -7.83 6.49 5.43
N GLN A 108 -8.18 6.03 4.24
CA GLN A 108 -9.08 4.90 4.10
C GLN A 108 -8.27 3.64 3.82
N LEU A 109 -8.65 2.56 4.51
CA LEU A 109 -8.13 1.25 4.19
C LEU A 109 -8.47 0.90 2.73
N LYS A 110 -7.46 0.43 1.97
CA LYS A 110 -7.71 -0.04 0.60
C LYS A 110 -8.79 -1.11 0.59
N ALA A 111 -9.72 -1.02 -0.34
CA ALA A 111 -10.92 -1.86 -0.38
C ALA A 111 -10.62 -3.38 -0.38
N ASP A 112 -9.45 -3.78 -0.87
CA ASP A 112 -9.02 -5.18 -0.93
C ASP A 112 -8.05 -5.59 0.19
N ALA A 113 -7.68 -4.69 1.12
CA ALA A 113 -6.70 -4.98 2.16
C ALA A 113 -7.12 -6.11 3.10
N VAL A 114 -8.38 -6.12 3.56
CA VAL A 114 -8.92 -7.19 4.41
C VAL A 114 -8.86 -8.53 3.68
N LYS A 115 -9.34 -8.56 2.43
CA LYS A 115 -9.31 -9.75 1.59
C LYS A 115 -7.88 -10.23 1.31
N ALA A 116 -6.93 -9.31 1.15
CA ALA A 116 -5.52 -9.64 0.96
C ALA A 116 -4.97 -10.41 2.18
N ILE A 117 -5.18 -9.90 3.39
CA ILE A 117 -4.72 -10.56 4.62
C ILE A 117 -5.40 -11.94 4.81
N GLU A 118 -6.70 -12.05 4.52
CA GLU A 118 -7.40 -13.33 4.56
C GLU A 118 -6.81 -14.34 3.55
N SER A 119 -6.53 -13.90 2.33
CA SER A 119 -5.92 -14.75 1.29
C SER A 119 -4.52 -15.22 1.69
N LEU A 120 -3.71 -14.34 2.30
CA LEU A 120 -2.38 -14.72 2.81
C LEU A 120 -2.48 -15.82 3.87
N LYS A 121 -3.44 -15.71 4.80
CA LYS A 121 -3.68 -16.76 5.82
C LYS A 121 -4.11 -18.08 5.18
N GLN A 122 -4.99 -18.04 4.16
CA GLN A 122 -5.39 -19.24 3.41
C GLN A 122 -4.23 -19.91 2.68
N LEU A 123 -3.25 -19.12 2.21
CA LEU A 123 -2.02 -19.63 1.60
C LEU A 123 -1.01 -20.16 2.62
N GLY A 124 -1.35 -20.15 3.92
CA GLY A 124 -0.50 -20.69 4.98
C GLY A 124 0.55 -19.71 5.50
N VAL A 125 0.37 -18.40 5.31
CA VAL A 125 1.18 -17.40 6.00
C VAL A 125 0.84 -17.46 7.49
N SER A 126 1.80 -17.85 8.31
CA SER A 126 1.63 -18.11 9.75
C SER A 126 1.43 -16.83 10.56
N LYS A 127 2.09 -15.75 10.13
CA LYS A 127 2.12 -14.48 10.87
C LYS A 127 2.06 -13.30 9.92
N THR A 128 1.19 -12.33 10.21
CA THR A 128 1.09 -11.05 9.52
C THR A 128 1.36 -9.93 10.50
N VAL A 129 2.32 -9.06 10.21
CA VAL A 129 2.76 -7.97 11.10
C VAL A 129 2.60 -6.64 10.39
N MET A 130 2.02 -5.66 11.07
CA MET A 130 1.92 -4.28 10.57
C MET A 130 2.96 -3.41 11.28
N LEU A 131 3.79 -2.71 10.50
CA LEU A 131 4.76 -1.73 10.99
C LEU A 131 4.39 -0.35 10.46
N SER A 132 3.93 0.55 11.32
CA SER A 132 3.51 1.90 10.90
C SER A 132 4.17 2.99 11.73
N GLY A 133 4.40 4.15 11.08
CA GLY A 133 4.80 5.38 11.75
C GLY A 133 3.63 6.19 12.31
N ASP A 134 2.38 5.78 12.04
CA ASP A 134 1.18 6.47 12.46
C ASP A 134 0.92 6.30 13.96
N LYS A 135 0.01 7.15 14.49
CA LYS A 135 -0.40 7.10 15.88
C LYS A 135 -1.02 5.75 16.23
N ARG A 136 -0.82 5.32 17.46
CA ARG A 136 -1.28 4.03 17.96
C ARG A 136 -2.77 3.78 17.71
N GLU A 137 -3.64 4.77 17.93
CA GLU A 137 -5.08 4.65 17.78
C GLU A 137 -5.48 4.33 16.32
N VAL A 138 -4.77 4.93 15.34
CA VAL A 138 -5.00 4.67 13.91
C VAL A 138 -4.61 3.23 13.57
N VAL A 139 -3.40 2.84 13.98
CA VAL A 139 -2.84 1.52 13.66
C VAL A 139 -3.67 0.42 14.30
N GLU A 140 -4.14 0.62 15.54
CA GLU A 140 -5.01 -0.31 16.26
C GLU A 140 -6.33 -0.53 15.51
N GLN A 141 -6.99 0.54 15.10
CA GLN A 141 -8.24 0.48 14.32
C GLN A 141 -8.04 -0.28 12.99
N ILE A 142 -6.94 -0.01 12.28
CA ILE A 142 -6.62 -0.70 11.02
C ILE A 142 -6.28 -2.18 11.28
N ALA A 143 -5.54 -2.48 12.35
CA ALA A 143 -5.17 -3.84 12.73
C ALA A 143 -6.41 -4.69 13.08
N GLU A 144 -7.38 -4.11 13.79
CA GLU A 144 -8.66 -4.77 14.09
C GLU A 144 -9.46 -5.07 12.80
N GLN A 145 -9.53 -4.12 11.88
CA GLN A 145 -10.25 -4.28 10.61
C GLN A 145 -9.61 -5.34 9.72
N THR A 146 -8.28 -5.33 9.61
CA THR A 146 -7.51 -6.24 8.75
C THR A 146 -7.24 -7.59 9.40
N LYS A 147 -7.40 -7.68 10.73
CA LYS A 147 -7.12 -8.89 11.51
C LYS A 147 -5.68 -9.39 11.36
N VAL A 148 -4.72 -8.48 11.26
CA VAL A 148 -3.29 -8.84 11.30
C VAL A 148 -2.94 -9.50 12.64
N THR A 149 -1.89 -10.31 12.67
CA THR A 149 -1.51 -11.06 13.87
C THR A 149 -0.89 -10.16 14.93
N GLU A 150 -0.07 -9.19 14.50
CA GLU A 150 0.61 -8.23 15.37
C GLU A 150 0.68 -6.87 14.67
N TYR A 151 0.79 -5.81 15.46
CA TYR A 151 1.02 -4.46 14.96
C TYR A 151 1.96 -3.66 15.86
N TYR A 152 2.69 -2.76 15.25
CA TYR A 152 3.58 -1.82 15.91
C TYR A 152 3.34 -0.43 15.32
N ALA A 153 3.13 0.55 16.19
CA ALA A 153 2.77 1.93 15.85
C ALA A 153 3.90 2.90 16.22
N GLU A 154 3.82 4.12 15.71
CA GLU A 154 4.73 5.24 16.04
C GLU A 154 6.20 4.94 15.77
N LEU A 155 6.48 4.07 14.78
CA LEU A 155 7.82 3.65 14.42
C LEU A 155 8.52 4.69 13.55
N LEU A 156 9.75 5.01 13.89
CA LEU A 156 10.67 5.69 12.98
C LEU A 156 11.20 4.69 11.93
N PRO A 157 11.75 5.16 10.80
CA PRO A 157 12.32 4.27 9.78
C PRO A 157 13.38 3.30 10.33
N ALA A 158 14.23 3.74 11.25
CA ALA A 158 15.23 2.90 11.91
C ALA A 158 14.61 1.81 12.79
N ASP A 159 13.48 2.11 13.45
CA ASP A 159 12.76 1.15 14.29
C ASP A 159 12.16 0.03 13.44
N LYS A 160 11.62 0.36 12.24
CA LYS A 160 11.12 -0.64 11.30
C LYS A 160 12.21 -1.65 10.90
N VAL A 161 13.43 -1.16 10.61
CA VAL A 161 14.59 -2.03 10.30
C VAL A 161 14.89 -2.95 11.48
N SER A 162 14.98 -2.40 12.70
CA SER A 162 15.24 -3.17 13.92
C SER A 162 14.17 -4.24 14.18
N HIS A 163 12.89 -3.94 13.88
CA HIS A 163 11.81 -4.91 14.00
C HIS A 163 11.96 -6.07 12.99
N ILE A 164 12.31 -5.77 11.74
CA ILE A 164 12.58 -6.82 10.74
C ILE A 164 13.77 -7.69 11.13
N GLU A 165 14.87 -7.08 11.59
CA GLU A 165 16.06 -7.82 12.06
C GLU A 165 15.73 -8.76 13.22
N ARG A 166 14.90 -8.30 14.16
CA ARG A 166 14.43 -9.15 15.26
C ARG A 166 13.59 -10.32 14.74
N LEU A 167 12.64 -10.08 13.84
CA LEU A 167 11.82 -11.13 13.24
C LEU A 167 12.68 -12.14 12.48
N ILE A 168 13.72 -11.68 11.75
CA ILE A 168 14.68 -12.55 11.05
C ILE A 168 15.47 -13.42 12.06
N ALA A 169 15.85 -12.84 13.21
CA ALA A 169 16.58 -13.58 14.24
C ALA A 169 15.70 -14.61 14.98
N GLU A 170 14.41 -14.34 15.10
CA GLU A 170 13.44 -15.19 15.81
C GLU A 170 12.81 -16.27 14.92
N LYS A 171 12.87 -16.15 13.59
CA LYS A 171 12.25 -17.12 12.66
C LYS A 171 12.93 -18.48 12.67
N ASN A 172 12.17 -19.51 12.33
CA ASN A 172 12.72 -20.83 12.08
C ASN A 172 13.47 -20.88 10.73
N THR A 173 14.34 -21.88 10.56
CA THR A 173 15.15 -22.05 9.34
C THR A 173 14.33 -22.22 8.06
N ASP A 174 13.11 -22.74 8.17
CA ASP A 174 12.20 -22.98 7.04
C ASP A 174 11.23 -21.81 6.78
N GLU A 175 11.28 -20.76 7.60
CA GLU A 175 10.42 -19.58 7.45
C GLU A 175 11.12 -18.50 6.64
N THR A 176 10.32 -17.77 5.86
CA THR A 176 10.74 -16.62 5.04
C THR A 176 9.95 -15.40 5.44
N ILE A 177 10.62 -14.29 5.66
CA ILE A 177 10.00 -13.01 5.97
C ILE A 177 9.95 -12.16 4.69
N ALA A 178 8.72 -11.86 4.26
CA ALA A 178 8.48 -10.88 3.21
C ALA A 178 8.08 -9.54 3.82
N PHE A 179 8.71 -8.46 3.39
CA PHE A 179 8.32 -7.11 3.74
C PHE A 179 7.67 -6.44 2.52
N VAL A 180 6.54 -5.77 2.75
CA VAL A 180 5.80 -5.04 1.71
C VAL A 180 5.79 -3.57 2.06
N GLY A 181 6.26 -2.72 1.16
CA GLY A 181 6.29 -1.28 1.34
C GLY A 181 6.08 -0.54 0.02
N ASP A 182 5.75 0.74 0.08
CA ASP A 182 5.44 1.58 -1.08
C ASP A 182 6.32 2.82 -1.20
N GLY A 183 7.08 3.16 -0.17
CA GLY A 183 7.77 4.43 -0.03
C GLY A 183 9.30 4.38 -0.01
N ILE A 184 9.91 5.55 -0.25
CA ILE A 184 11.36 5.80 -0.13
C ILE A 184 11.86 5.42 1.27
N ASN A 185 11.06 5.70 2.29
CA ASN A 185 11.41 5.45 3.68
C ASN A 185 11.48 3.95 4.02
N ASP A 186 10.87 3.10 3.20
CA ASP A 186 10.84 1.65 3.40
C ASP A 186 11.95 0.92 2.62
N ALA A 187 12.69 1.60 1.73
CA ALA A 187 13.78 0.99 0.96
C ALA A 187 14.82 0.25 1.83
N PRO A 188 15.30 0.79 2.97
CA PRO A 188 16.22 0.05 3.84
C PRO A 188 15.60 -1.22 4.43
N VAL A 189 14.29 -1.22 4.68
CA VAL A 189 13.56 -2.38 5.24
C VAL A 189 13.33 -3.43 4.16
N LEU A 190 12.96 -3.00 2.92
CA LEU A 190 12.82 -3.87 1.74
C LEU A 190 14.13 -4.64 1.47
N ALA A 191 15.25 -3.93 1.44
CA ALA A 191 16.57 -4.54 1.21
C ALA A 191 17.02 -5.48 2.35
N ARG A 192 16.45 -5.37 3.54
CA ARG A 192 16.85 -6.15 4.71
C ARG A 192 16.03 -7.42 4.90
N ALA A 193 14.78 -7.46 4.42
CA ALA A 193 13.91 -8.63 4.49
C ALA A 193 14.48 -9.80 3.65
N ASP A 194 14.01 -11.03 3.89
CA ASP A 194 14.36 -12.16 3.01
C ASP A 194 13.77 -11.99 1.61
N VAL A 195 12.60 -11.32 1.52
CA VAL A 195 11.95 -10.93 0.26
C VAL A 195 11.37 -9.53 0.43
N GLY A 196 11.89 -8.56 -0.29
CA GLY A 196 11.34 -7.21 -0.38
C GLY A 196 10.31 -7.09 -1.51
N ILE A 197 9.12 -6.60 -1.21
CA ILE A 197 8.03 -6.39 -2.19
C ILE A 197 7.66 -4.91 -2.22
N ALA A 198 7.96 -4.23 -3.33
CA ALA A 198 7.53 -2.86 -3.55
C ALA A 198 6.14 -2.82 -4.19
N MET A 199 5.30 -1.88 -3.73
CA MET A 199 3.94 -1.67 -4.24
C MET A 199 3.82 -0.33 -4.98
N GLY A 200 3.06 -0.37 -6.09
CA GLY A 200 2.66 0.81 -6.87
C GLY A 200 3.61 1.15 -8.02
N ALA A 201 3.04 1.41 -9.19
CA ALA A 201 3.76 1.83 -10.40
C ALA A 201 4.45 3.20 -10.26
N LEU A 202 4.03 4.00 -9.26
CA LEU A 202 4.59 5.30 -8.88
C LEU A 202 5.43 5.20 -7.59
N GLY A 203 5.77 3.97 -7.16
CA GLY A 203 6.73 3.76 -6.07
C GLY A 203 8.01 4.51 -6.36
N SER A 204 8.68 5.00 -5.31
CA SER A 204 9.96 5.68 -5.50
C SER A 204 10.94 4.77 -6.21
N ASP A 205 11.74 5.32 -7.12
CA ASP A 205 12.81 4.58 -7.81
C ASP A 205 13.69 3.82 -6.80
N ALA A 206 13.92 4.40 -5.62
CA ALA A 206 14.68 3.77 -4.54
C ALA A 206 13.99 2.52 -3.95
N ALA A 207 12.67 2.51 -3.80
CA ALA A 207 11.93 1.33 -3.33
C ALA A 207 11.92 0.22 -4.38
N ILE A 208 11.76 0.59 -5.66
CA ILE A 208 11.82 -0.35 -6.79
C ILE A 208 13.21 -0.99 -6.90
N GLU A 209 14.28 -0.21 -6.74
CA GLU A 209 15.66 -0.70 -6.78
C GLU A 209 16.01 -1.61 -5.61
N ALA A 210 15.41 -1.37 -4.43
CA ALA A 210 15.64 -2.15 -3.22
C ALA A 210 14.81 -3.44 -3.12
N ALA A 211 13.78 -3.61 -3.95
CA ALA A 211 12.83 -4.72 -3.85
C ALA A 211 13.21 -5.89 -4.76
N ASP A 212 12.95 -7.13 -4.28
CA ASP A 212 13.06 -8.35 -5.10
C ASP A 212 11.86 -8.53 -6.04
N VAL A 213 10.69 -8.01 -5.63
CA VAL A 213 9.44 -8.11 -6.38
C VAL A 213 8.78 -6.73 -6.43
N VAL A 214 8.33 -6.32 -7.61
CA VAL A 214 7.59 -5.08 -7.81
C VAL A 214 6.17 -5.40 -8.29
N LEU A 215 5.17 -4.96 -7.53
CA LEU A 215 3.78 -5.05 -7.89
C LEU A 215 3.36 -3.74 -8.57
N MET A 216 3.11 -3.80 -9.88
CA MET A 216 2.76 -2.62 -10.69
C MET A 216 1.42 -2.00 -10.31
N ASP A 217 0.49 -2.83 -9.79
CA ASP A 217 -0.80 -2.37 -9.28
C ASP A 217 -0.69 -2.05 -7.78
N ASP A 218 -1.33 -0.98 -7.35
CA ASP A 218 -1.40 -0.61 -5.93
C ASP A 218 -2.51 -1.40 -5.19
N LYS A 219 -2.48 -2.75 -5.34
CA LYS A 219 -3.48 -3.68 -4.77
C LYS A 219 -2.82 -4.73 -3.88
N PRO A 220 -3.04 -4.69 -2.55
CA PRO A 220 -2.54 -5.69 -1.62
C PRO A 220 -2.89 -7.14 -1.97
N SER A 221 -4.04 -7.37 -2.62
CA SER A 221 -4.46 -8.72 -3.06
C SER A 221 -3.50 -9.39 -4.05
N LYS A 222 -2.68 -8.62 -4.77
CA LYS A 222 -1.67 -9.14 -5.69
C LYS A 222 -0.51 -9.86 -5.00
N ILE A 223 -0.27 -9.59 -3.72
CA ILE A 223 0.74 -10.30 -2.92
C ILE A 223 0.41 -11.80 -2.85
N ALA A 224 -0.86 -12.13 -2.55
CA ALA A 224 -1.32 -13.51 -2.50
C ALA A 224 -1.15 -14.21 -3.86
N LEU A 225 -1.50 -13.52 -4.96
CA LEU A 225 -1.30 -14.02 -6.32
C LEU A 225 0.18 -14.28 -6.63
N ALA A 226 1.08 -13.37 -6.23
CA ALA A 226 2.53 -13.54 -6.43
C ALA A 226 3.06 -14.79 -5.71
N ILE A 227 2.62 -15.04 -4.48
CA ILE A 227 2.98 -16.24 -3.70
C ILE A 227 2.47 -17.51 -4.40
N GLU A 228 1.22 -17.51 -4.84
CA GLU A 228 0.62 -18.66 -5.53
C GLU A 228 1.36 -18.98 -6.84
N LEU A 229 1.62 -17.94 -7.65
CA LEU A 229 2.37 -18.09 -8.90
C LEU A 229 3.80 -18.62 -8.67
N SER A 230 4.48 -18.09 -7.66
CA SER A 230 5.83 -18.56 -7.28
C SER A 230 5.82 -20.04 -6.88
N ARG A 231 4.90 -20.47 -6.02
CA ARG A 231 4.76 -21.87 -5.60
C ARG A 231 4.47 -22.80 -6.79
N ARG A 232 3.56 -22.37 -7.68
CA ARG A 232 3.25 -23.11 -8.90
C ARG A 232 4.46 -23.25 -9.83
N THR A 233 5.21 -22.16 -10.01
CA THR A 233 6.41 -22.15 -10.85
C THR A 233 7.49 -23.09 -10.30
N ILE A 234 7.75 -23.03 -8.98
CA ILE A 234 8.71 -23.92 -8.32
C ILE A 234 8.26 -25.38 -8.44
N PHE A 235 6.97 -25.66 -8.28
CA PHE A 235 6.43 -27.02 -8.44
C PHE A 235 6.70 -27.55 -9.85
N ILE A 236 6.37 -26.79 -10.91
CA ILE A 236 6.61 -27.16 -12.30
C ILE A 236 8.11 -27.33 -12.57
N ALA A 237 8.96 -26.47 -12.03
CA ALA A 237 10.41 -26.60 -12.18
C ALA A 237 10.94 -27.90 -11.55
N LYS A 238 10.47 -28.23 -10.35
CA LYS A 238 10.82 -29.51 -9.66
C LYS A 238 10.31 -30.72 -10.44
N GLU A 239 9.06 -30.68 -10.92
CA GLU A 239 8.46 -31.72 -11.77
C GLU A 239 9.34 -31.97 -13.01
N ASN A 240 9.71 -30.92 -13.73
CA ASN A 240 10.58 -31.02 -14.89
C ASN A 240 11.97 -31.60 -14.57
N ALA A 241 12.57 -31.17 -13.47
CA ALA A 241 13.89 -31.66 -13.05
C ALA A 241 13.85 -33.14 -12.71
N TRP A 242 12.89 -33.60 -11.90
CA TRP A 242 12.75 -35.01 -11.55
C TRP A 242 12.40 -35.87 -12.75
N PHE A 243 11.54 -35.41 -13.65
CA PHE A 243 11.21 -36.07 -14.90
C PHE A 243 12.46 -36.28 -15.78
N ALA A 244 13.25 -35.21 -15.97
CA ALA A 244 14.47 -35.28 -16.77
C ALA A 244 15.52 -36.21 -16.18
N ILE A 245 15.74 -36.16 -14.86
CA ILE A 245 16.67 -37.05 -14.14
C ILE A 245 16.19 -38.50 -14.25
N GLY A 246 14.90 -38.74 -14.03
CA GLY A 246 14.31 -40.07 -14.08
C GLY A 246 14.50 -40.74 -15.45
N ILE A 247 14.24 -40.02 -16.55
CA ILE A 247 14.46 -40.57 -17.90
C ILE A 247 15.95 -40.82 -18.17
N LYS A 248 16.83 -39.89 -17.77
CA LYS A 248 18.29 -40.09 -17.95
C LYS A 248 18.80 -41.31 -17.20
N VAL A 249 18.37 -41.50 -15.97
CA VAL A 249 18.73 -42.70 -15.17
C VAL A 249 18.18 -43.96 -15.81
N ALA A 250 16.92 -43.96 -16.29
CA ALA A 250 16.33 -45.13 -16.95
C ALA A 250 17.09 -45.51 -18.23
N VAL A 251 17.45 -44.52 -19.08
CA VAL A 251 18.23 -44.79 -20.30
C VAL A 251 19.64 -45.28 -19.97
N LEU A 252 20.27 -44.77 -18.92
CA LEU A 252 21.57 -45.24 -18.45
C LEU A 252 21.51 -46.72 -18.02
N LEU A 253 20.48 -47.11 -17.27
CA LEU A 253 20.25 -48.50 -16.88
C LEU A 253 20.02 -49.41 -18.11
N LEU A 254 19.21 -48.98 -19.09
CA LEU A 254 19.03 -49.72 -20.32
C LEU A 254 20.33 -49.83 -21.12
N ALA A 255 21.19 -48.85 -21.09
CA ALA A 255 22.49 -48.90 -21.72
C ALA A 255 23.43 -49.95 -21.09
N THR A 256 23.39 -50.09 -19.74
CA THR A 256 24.19 -51.14 -19.03
C THR A 256 23.76 -52.54 -19.42
N PHE A 257 22.50 -52.75 -19.79
CA PHE A 257 21.98 -54.02 -20.28
C PHE A 257 22.12 -54.19 -21.81
N GLY A 258 22.77 -53.26 -22.52
CA GLY A 258 22.94 -53.31 -23.96
C GLY A 258 21.68 -53.04 -24.77
N MET A 259 20.61 -52.54 -24.15
CA MET A 259 19.30 -52.29 -24.76
C MET A 259 19.10 -50.83 -25.24
N ALA A 260 20.03 -49.92 -24.95
CA ALA A 260 19.94 -48.55 -25.37
C ALA A 260 20.43 -48.34 -26.81
N SER A 261 19.57 -47.76 -27.67
CA SER A 261 19.96 -47.29 -28.98
C SER A 261 20.45 -45.83 -28.92
N MET A 262 21.25 -45.42 -29.89
CA MET A 262 21.71 -44.02 -30.05
C MET A 262 20.53 -43.04 -30.13
N GLY A 263 19.45 -43.43 -30.85
CA GLY A 263 18.23 -42.61 -30.96
C GLY A 263 17.53 -42.40 -29.60
N LEU A 264 17.53 -43.43 -28.74
CA LEU A 264 16.96 -43.34 -27.39
C LEU A 264 17.78 -42.39 -26.49
N ALA A 265 19.10 -42.40 -26.62
CA ALA A 265 19.99 -41.50 -25.88
C ALA A 265 19.79 -40.05 -26.32
N VAL A 266 19.67 -39.79 -27.63
CA VAL A 266 19.37 -38.44 -28.16
C VAL A 266 17.98 -37.96 -27.72
N PHE A 267 16.97 -38.85 -27.73
CA PHE A 267 15.64 -38.51 -27.24
C PHE A 267 15.66 -38.16 -25.74
N ALA A 268 16.40 -38.89 -24.94
CA ALA A 268 16.52 -38.63 -23.49
C ALA A 268 17.23 -37.30 -23.19
N ASP A 269 18.02 -36.79 -24.09
CA ASP A 269 18.72 -35.51 -23.89
C ASP A 269 17.91 -34.31 -24.48
N VAL A 270 17.59 -34.37 -25.78
CA VAL A 270 16.93 -33.28 -26.48
C VAL A 270 15.40 -33.32 -26.38
N GLY A 271 14.80 -34.52 -26.52
CA GLY A 271 13.34 -34.68 -26.48
C GLY A 271 12.76 -34.34 -25.11
N VAL A 272 13.42 -34.77 -24.03
CA VAL A 272 13.01 -34.45 -22.66
C VAL A 272 13.09 -32.94 -22.39
N MET A 273 14.11 -32.24 -22.92
CA MET A 273 14.22 -30.80 -22.78
C MET A 273 13.03 -30.09 -23.47
N VAL A 274 12.63 -30.50 -24.66
CA VAL A 274 11.46 -29.94 -25.36
C VAL A 274 10.18 -30.17 -24.56
N LEU A 275 9.98 -31.37 -24.00
CA LEU A 275 8.83 -31.67 -23.17
C LEU A 275 8.82 -30.82 -21.87
N ALA A 276 9.97 -30.61 -21.25
CA ALA A 276 10.09 -29.75 -20.06
C ALA A 276 9.76 -28.29 -20.39
N VAL A 277 10.17 -27.76 -21.54
CA VAL A 277 9.80 -26.41 -22.01
C VAL A 277 8.29 -26.29 -22.24
N LEU A 278 7.67 -27.29 -22.88
CA LEU A 278 6.22 -27.31 -23.07
C LEU A 278 5.46 -27.35 -21.74
N ASN A 279 5.94 -28.16 -20.79
CA ASN A 279 5.34 -28.20 -19.44
C ASN A 279 5.54 -26.88 -18.69
N ALA A 280 6.67 -26.18 -18.87
CA ALA A 280 6.93 -24.89 -18.24
C ALA A 280 5.95 -23.80 -18.71
N MET A 281 5.34 -23.91 -19.90
CA MET A 281 4.30 -22.98 -20.36
C MET A 281 3.04 -22.99 -19.50
N ARG A 282 2.84 -24.00 -18.67
CA ARG A 282 1.75 -24.08 -17.67
C ARG A 282 1.93 -23.11 -16.50
N ALA A 283 3.12 -22.51 -16.35
CA ALA A 283 3.39 -21.50 -15.31
C ALA A 283 2.74 -20.14 -15.59
N ARG A 284 2.16 -19.96 -16.78
CA ARG A 284 1.43 -18.75 -17.17
C ARG A 284 0.03 -18.68 -16.57
#